data_c2eb9fd561a091326a40f992ce7378b3
#
_entry.id   c2eb9fd561a091326a40f992ce7378b3
#
_cell.length_a   1.000
_cell.length_b   1.000
_cell.length_c   1.000
_cell.angle_alpha   90.00
_cell.angle_beta   90.00
_cell.angle_gamma   90.00
#
_symmetry.space_group_name_H-M   'P 1'
#
loop_
_entity.id
_entity.type
_entity.pdbx_description
1 polymer ?
#
loop_
_entity_poly.entity_id
_entity_poly.type
_entity_poly.pdbx_seq_one_letter_code
_entity_poly.pdbx_strand_id
1 'polypeptide(L)'
;MKEFFKKYYKKILLLFVIALIFIAISFLAMLILYAFGIIYFNDGAKFNVELFNSFKYEWYGILIIIIFQVITTTLLCFAPGTTMAFILLHQALYDFAWQAFFMAFVGGVLASFAMYFTGRFGGYNICKKILGEKECEKASMLLNNKGAVYFPLMILFPLFPDDALIMIAGTIKMKLVWFVPSIIIGRGVGIASIIFGLASIPYDKFTTPWHWIGFISVAVIGTLLVFFLAYLLNKHILNKKK
;
A
#
# COMPACT_ATOMS: atom_id res chain seq x y z
N MET A 1 -14.88 -4.03 -31.07
CA MET A 1 -15.00 -3.08 -29.96
C MET A 1 -16.45 -2.89 -29.47
N LYS A 2 -17.43 -2.58 -30.34
CA LYS A 2 -18.85 -2.39 -29.95
C LYS A 2 -19.50 -3.59 -29.24
N GLU A 3 -19.23 -4.82 -29.67
CA GLU A 3 -19.78 -6.04 -29.04
C GLU A 3 -19.18 -6.32 -27.67
N PHE A 4 -17.88 -6.05 -27.47
CA PHE A 4 -17.20 -6.16 -26.19
C PHE A 4 -17.84 -5.20 -25.17
N PHE A 5 -18.04 -3.92 -25.53
CA PHE A 5 -18.70 -2.94 -24.68
C PHE A 5 -20.13 -3.34 -24.34
N LYS A 6 -20.92 -3.84 -25.30
CA LYS A 6 -22.32 -4.26 -25.08
C LYS A 6 -22.41 -5.44 -24.10
N LYS A 7 -21.45 -6.38 -24.14
CA LYS A 7 -21.40 -7.55 -23.26
C LYS A 7 -21.00 -7.21 -21.83
N TYR A 8 -20.06 -6.25 -21.67
CA TYR A 8 -19.47 -5.95 -20.36
C TYR A 8 -19.94 -4.62 -19.76
N TYR A 9 -20.79 -3.86 -20.44
CA TYR A 9 -21.26 -2.52 -20.03
C TYR A 9 -21.74 -2.50 -18.58
N LYS A 10 -22.62 -3.40 -18.15
CA LYS A 10 -23.14 -3.43 -16.78
C LYS A 10 -22.04 -3.70 -15.74
N LYS A 11 -21.05 -4.53 -16.08
CA LYS A 11 -19.91 -4.82 -15.17
C LYS A 11 -18.96 -3.64 -15.08
N ILE A 12 -18.68 -2.98 -16.20
CA ILE A 12 -17.85 -1.76 -16.25
C ILE A 12 -18.54 -0.62 -15.49
N LEU A 13 -19.85 -0.43 -15.68
CA LEU A 13 -20.62 0.57 -14.96
C LEU A 13 -20.61 0.30 -13.45
N LEU A 14 -20.78 -0.96 -13.03
CA LEU A 14 -20.72 -1.33 -11.60
C LEU A 14 -19.35 -1.05 -10.99
N LEU A 15 -18.26 -1.39 -11.71
CA LEU A 15 -16.90 -1.07 -11.28
C LEU A 15 -16.67 0.44 -11.14
N PHE A 16 -17.18 1.20 -12.10
CA PHE A 16 -17.11 2.67 -12.06
C PHE A 16 -17.85 3.26 -10.87
N VAL A 17 -19.07 2.77 -10.59
CA VAL A 17 -19.86 3.19 -9.41
C VAL A 17 -19.15 2.85 -8.12
N ILE A 18 -18.58 1.64 -8.01
CA ILE A 18 -17.79 1.24 -6.83
C ILE A 18 -16.59 2.16 -6.65
N ALA A 19 -15.85 2.47 -7.72
CA ALA A 19 -14.72 3.39 -7.66
C ALA A 19 -15.14 4.79 -7.21
N LEU A 20 -16.28 5.31 -7.70
CA LEU A 20 -16.83 6.60 -7.28
C LEU A 20 -17.22 6.59 -5.79
N ILE A 21 -17.81 5.50 -5.29
CA ILE A 21 -18.14 5.37 -3.86
C ILE A 21 -16.87 5.41 -3.02
N PHE A 22 -15.81 4.69 -3.41
CA PHE A 22 -14.53 4.73 -2.70
C PHE A 22 -13.88 6.12 -2.72
N ILE A 23 -13.91 6.80 -3.86
CA ILE A 23 -13.42 8.19 -3.96
C ILE A 23 -14.22 9.11 -3.03
N ALA A 24 -15.55 8.98 -3.00
CA ALA A 24 -16.41 9.78 -2.13
C ALA A 24 -16.13 9.50 -0.64
N ILE A 25 -15.95 8.24 -0.24
CA ILE A 25 -15.58 7.87 1.14
C ILE A 25 -14.20 8.44 1.50
N SER A 26 -13.22 8.33 0.61
CA SER A 26 -11.88 8.89 0.83
C SER A 26 -11.91 10.41 0.96
N PHE A 27 -12.68 11.08 0.13
CA PHE A 27 -12.85 12.53 0.21
C PHE A 27 -13.55 12.96 1.49
N LEU A 28 -14.61 12.25 1.90
CA LEU A 28 -15.30 12.50 3.17
C LEU A 28 -14.37 12.30 4.37
N ALA A 29 -13.56 11.23 4.37
CA ALA A 29 -12.58 10.99 5.41
C ALA A 29 -11.54 12.12 5.50
N MET A 30 -11.04 12.61 4.35
CA MET A 30 -10.13 13.77 4.32
C MET A 30 -10.80 15.04 4.86
N LEU A 31 -12.07 15.29 4.55
CA LEU A 31 -12.81 16.43 5.08
C LEU A 31 -12.99 16.33 6.60
N ILE A 32 -13.25 15.15 7.12
CA ILE A 32 -13.35 14.89 8.56
C ILE A 32 -12.01 15.19 9.24
N LEU A 33 -10.90 14.65 8.70
CA LEU A 33 -9.56 14.91 9.23
C LEU A 33 -9.20 16.39 9.22
N TYR A 34 -9.59 17.11 8.17
CA TYR A 34 -9.42 18.55 8.08
C TYR A 34 -10.27 19.31 9.12
N ALA A 35 -11.55 18.94 9.27
CA ALA A 35 -12.46 19.58 10.24
C ALA A 35 -12.01 19.41 11.69
N PHE A 36 -11.34 18.29 12.01
CA PHE A 36 -10.73 18.06 13.32
C PHE A 36 -9.33 18.67 13.48
N GLY A 37 -8.83 19.41 12.47
CA GLY A 37 -7.50 20.01 12.51
C GLY A 37 -6.34 19.01 12.52
N ILE A 38 -6.60 17.76 12.15
CA ILE A 38 -5.60 16.69 12.08
C ILE A 38 -4.72 16.85 10.84
N ILE A 39 -5.31 17.34 9.74
CA ILE A 39 -4.60 17.72 8.53
C ILE A 39 -4.91 19.18 8.18
N TYR A 40 -3.98 19.80 7.47
CA TYR A 40 -4.19 21.12 6.88
C TYR A 40 -3.65 21.13 5.44
N PHE A 41 -4.20 22.03 4.62
CA PHE A 41 -3.79 22.21 3.24
C PHE A 41 -2.97 23.50 3.10
N ASN A 42 -1.65 23.32 3.01
CA ASN A 42 -0.71 24.39 2.71
C ASN A 42 0.37 23.76 1.81
N ASP A 43 0.38 24.08 0.54
CA ASP A 43 1.22 23.43 -0.48
C ASP A 43 1.10 21.90 -0.50
N GLY A 44 -0.11 21.38 -0.31
CA GLY A 44 -0.45 19.97 -0.20
C GLY A 44 -1.09 19.60 1.15
N ALA A 45 -1.54 18.36 1.26
CA ALA A 45 -2.08 17.84 2.51
C ALA A 45 -0.95 17.49 3.49
N LYS A 46 -0.95 18.10 4.68
CA LYS A 46 0.05 17.86 5.72
C LYS A 46 -0.63 17.53 7.04
N PHE A 47 -0.02 16.65 7.84
CA PHE A 47 -0.48 16.37 9.19
C PHE A 47 -0.09 17.52 10.15
N ASN A 48 -0.96 17.77 11.12
CA ASN A 48 -0.68 18.70 12.23
C ASN A 48 0.21 17.99 13.26
N VAL A 49 1.53 18.07 13.05
CA VAL A 49 2.52 17.41 13.90
C VAL A 49 2.45 17.91 15.36
N GLU A 50 2.11 19.18 15.60
CA GLU A 50 2.01 19.77 16.93
C GLU A 50 0.93 19.09 17.78
N LEU A 51 -0.20 18.72 17.15
CA LEU A 51 -1.27 17.97 17.81
C LEU A 51 -0.77 16.64 18.41
N PHE A 52 0.13 15.96 17.71
CA PHE A 52 0.65 14.66 18.12
C PHE A 52 1.82 14.77 19.11
N ASN A 53 2.56 15.88 19.09
CA ASN A 53 3.75 16.07 19.93
C ASN A 53 3.44 16.03 21.44
N SER A 54 2.24 16.44 21.85
CA SER A 54 1.85 16.48 23.27
C SER A 54 1.75 15.10 23.93
N PHE A 55 1.54 14.04 23.15
CA PHE A 55 1.30 12.69 23.67
C PHE A 55 2.09 11.56 22.98
N LYS A 56 2.99 11.88 22.04
CA LYS A 56 3.70 10.90 21.21
C LYS A 56 4.54 9.87 21.98
N TYR A 57 5.00 10.21 23.19
CA TYR A 57 5.79 9.30 24.04
C TYR A 57 4.98 8.63 25.14
N GLU A 58 3.72 9.05 25.33
CA GLU A 58 2.82 8.40 26.27
C GLU A 58 2.32 7.08 25.69
N TRP A 59 2.19 6.04 26.54
CA TRP A 59 1.74 4.73 26.07
C TRP A 59 0.38 4.77 25.36
N TYR A 60 -0.56 5.58 25.85
CA TYR A 60 -1.86 5.78 25.21
C TYR A 60 -1.74 6.57 23.89
N GLY A 61 -0.81 7.49 23.82
CA GLY A 61 -0.54 8.28 22.62
C GLY A 61 -0.02 7.42 21.48
N ILE A 62 0.89 6.50 21.79
CA ILE A 62 1.37 5.50 20.83
C ILE A 62 0.21 4.68 20.25
N LEU A 63 -0.68 4.19 21.13
CA LEU A 63 -1.86 3.43 20.69
C LEU A 63 -2.80 4.27 19.83
N ILE A 64 -3.06 5.53 20.19
CA ILE A 64 -3.91 6.45 19.43
C ILE A 64 -3.34 6.67 18.04
N ILE A 65 -2.04 6.92 17.90
CA ILE A 65 -1.39 7.15 16.61
C ILE A 65 -1.46 5.89 15.74
N ILE A 66 -1.20 4.71 16.29
CA ILE A 66 -1.29 3.44 15.57
C ILE A 66 -2.72 3.16 15.12
N ILE A 67 -3.71 3.31 16.02
CA ILE A 67 -5.13 3.10 15.69
C ILE A 67 -5.57 4.08 14.62
N PHE A 68 -5.20 5.35 14.76
CA PHE A 68 -5.47 6.39 13.78
C PHE A 68 -4.89 6.02 12.40
N GLN A 69 -3.63 5.57 12.34
CA GLN A 69 -3.01 5.08 11.11
C GLN A 69 -3.80 3.92 10.52
N VAL A 70 -4.13 2.89 11.32
CA VAL A 70 -4.86 1.70 10.86
C VAL A 70 -6.21 2.08 10.26
N ILE A 71 -6.99 2.90 10.96
CA ILE A 71 -8.32 3.33 10.50
C ILE A 71 -8.18 4.15 9.22
N THR A 72 -7.34 5.18 9.23
CA THR A 72 -7.18 6.10 8.09
C THR A 72 -6.67 5.37 6.85
N THR A 73 -5.63 4.55 6.98
CA THR A 73 -5.07 3.78 5.86
C THR A 73 -6.08 2.78 5.31
N THR A 74 -6.89 2.15 6.17
CA THR A 74 -7.93 1.21 5.73
C THR A 74 -9.06 1.93 4.98
N LEU A 75 -9.51 3.09 5.46
CA LEU A 75 -10.56 3.88 4.81
C LEU A 75 -10.07 4.50 3.49
N LEU A 76 -8.82 4.93 3.44
CA LEU A 76 -8.19 5.58 2.30
C LEU A 76 -7.36 4.63 1.43
N CYS A 77 -7.58 3.31 1.52
CA CYS A 77 -6.73 2.31 0.83
C CYS A 77 -6.67 2.46 -0.70
N PHE A 78 -7.64 3.16 -1.30
CA PHE A 78 -7.64 3.48 -2.73
C PHE A 78 -7.05 4.86 -3.05
N ALA A 79 -6.76 5.69 -2.02
CA ALA A 79 -6.07 6.96 -2.20
C ALA A 79 -4.57 6.72 -2.26
N PRO A 80 -3.90 7.07 -3.36
CA PRO A 80 -2.46 6.84 -3.47
C PRO A 80 -1.70 7.71 -2.45
N GLY A 81 -0.68 7.13 -1.83
CA GLY A 81 0.22 7.86 -0.95
C GLY A 81 -0.19 7.93 0.53
N THR A 82 -1.29 7.30 0.95
CA THR A 82 -1.73 7.29 2.36
C THR A 82 -0.66 6.70 3.28
N THR A 83 -0.11 5.55 2.92
CA THR A 83 0.99 4.93 3.65
C THR A 83 2.23 5.81 3.69
N MET A 84 2.57 6.47 2.57
CA MET A 84 3.70 7.41 2.51
C MET A 84 3.50 8.59 3.46
N ALA A 85 2.29 9.15 3.52
CA ALA A 85 1.95 10.25 4.43
C ALA A 85 2.18 9.84 5.90
N PHE A 86 1.81 8.63 6.29
CA PHE A 86 2.07 8.14 7.66
C PHE A 86 3.55 7.88 7.93
N ILE A 87 4.33 7.40 6.95
CA ILE A 87 5.78 7.27 7.11
C ILE A 87 6.41 8.64 7.38
N LEU A 88 6.02 9.66 6.61
CA LEU A 88 6.49 11.04 6.80
C LEU A 88 6.00 11.64 8.13
N LEU A 89 4.77 11.32 8.56
CA LEU A 89 4.27 11.73 9.88
C LEU A 89 5.14 11.16 11.00
N HIS A 90 5.42 9.85 10.98
CA HIS A 90 6.28 9.23 11.99
C HIS A 90 7.70 9.81 11.96
N GLN A 91 8.25 10.08 10.77
CA GLN A 91 9.56 10.71 10.62
C GLN A 91 9.59 12.14 11.19
N ALA A 92 8.49 12.88 11.08
CA ALA A 92 8.35 14.23 11.66
C ALA A 92 8.09 14.21 13.17
N LEU A 93 7.48 13.14 13.70
CA LEU A 93 7.13 13.02 15.11
C LEU A 93 8.29 12.54 15.98
N TYR A 94 9.11 11.61 15.50
CA TYR A 94 10.14 10.97 16.31
C TYR A 94 11.53 11.46 15.93
N ASP A 95 12.32 11.78 16.96
CA ASP A 95 13.66 12.35 16.80
C ASP A 95 14.68 11.34 16.23
N PHE A 96 14.45 10.04 16.51
CA PHE A 96 15.31 8.97 16.01
C PHE A 96 14.66 8.19 14.88
N ALA A 97 15.37 8.02 13.77
CA ALA A 97 14.92 7.29 12.59
C ALA A 97 14.44 5.86 12.91
N TRP A 98 15.04 5.18 13.89
CA TRP A 98 14.61 3.87 14.36
C TRP A 98 13.23 3.87 15.02
N GLN A 99 12.94 4.88 15.82
CA GLN A 99 11.61 5.02 16.44
C GLN A 99 10.56 5.24 15.35
N ALA A 100 10.82 6.17 14.43
CA ALA A 100 9.95 6.41 13.28
C ALA A 100 9.72 5.14 12.46
N PHE A 101 10.79 4.36 12.21
CA PHE A 101 10.70 3.10 11.49
C PHE A 101 9.80 2.08 12.21
N PHE A 102 10.04 1.82 13.49
CA PHE A 102 9.25 0.82 14.23
C PHE A 102 7.78 1.22 14.34
N MET A 103 7.48 2.49 14.58
CA MET A 103 6.12 2.98 14.67
C MET A 103 5.39 2.90 13.32
N ALA A 104 6.02 3.36 12.24
CA ALA A 104 5.47 3.25 10.89
C ALA A 104 5.29 1.77 10.47
N PHE A 105 6.24 0.91 10.83
CA PHE A 105 6.21 -0.52 10.51
C PHE A 105 5.07 -1.24 11.23
N VAL A 106 4.95 -1.09 12.54
CA VAL A 106 3.87 -1.72 13.34
C VAL A 106 2.51 -1.23 12.86
N GLY A 107 2.33 0.08 12.72
CA GLY A 107 1.09 0.67 12.20
C GLY A 107 0.77 0.21 10.78
N GLY A 108 1.76 0.15 9.90
CA GLY A 108 1.63 -0.31 8.52
C GLY A 108 1.27 -1.80 8.40
N VAL A 109 1.87 -2.64 9.25
CA VAL A 109 1.55 -4.08 9.31
C VAL A 109 0.12 -4.28 9.82
N LEU A 110 -0.27 -3.62 10.91
CA LEU A 110 -1.63 -3.70 11.46
C LEU A 110 -2.68 -3.18 10.46
N ALA A 111 -2.41 -2.06 9.78
CA ALA A 111 -3.28 -1.55 8.72
C ALA A 111 -3.42 -2.57 7.57
N SER A 112 -2.33 -3.24 7.19
CA SER A 112 -2.35 -4.28 6.17
C SER A 112 -3.23 -5.47 6.57
N PHE A 113 -3.20 -5.89 7.84
CA PHE A 113 -4.12 -6.91 8.36
C PHE A 113 -5.56 -6.43 8.33
N ALA A 114 -5.84 -5.20 8.77
CA ALA A 114 -7.19 -4.63 8.74
C ALA A 114 -7.75 -4.59 7.31
N MET A 115 -6.98 -4.12 6.33
CA MET A 115 -7.36 -4.12 4.91
C MET A 115 -7.57 -5.52 4.36
N TYR A 116 -6.68 -6.47 4.68
CA TYR A 116 -6.81 -7.86 4.27
C TYR A 116 -8.10 -8.49 4.79
N PHE A 117 -8.41 -8.32 6.08
CA PHE A 117 -9.64 -8.88 6.67
C PHE A 117 -10.89 -8.18 6.14
N THR A 118 -10.85 -6.86 5.94
CA THR A 118 -11.94 -6.12 5.29
C THR A 118 -12.22 -6.68 3.90
N GLY A 119 -11.19 -6.91 3.09
CA GLY A 119 -11.30 -7.56 1.80
C GLY A 119 -11.83 -9.00 1.91
N ARG A 120 -11.33 -9.78 2.87
CA ARG A 120 -11.68 -11.20 3.05
C ARG A 120 -13.14 -11.42 3.45
N PHE A 121 -13.67 -10.58 4.32
CA PHE A 121 -15.06 -10.72 4.82
C PHE A 121 -16.08 -10.04 3.91
N GLY A 122 -15.77 -8.87 3.38
CA GLY A 122 -16.70 -8.08 2.54
C GLY A 122 -16.48 -8.25 1.03
N GLY A 123 -15.25 -8.33 0.60
CA GLY A 123 -14.87 -8.22 -0.82
C GLY A 123 -15.15 -9.46 -1.67
N TYR A 124 -15.13 -10.66 -1.10
CA TYR A 124 -15.29 -11.90 -1.89
C TYR A 124 -16.64 -11.98 -2.60
N ASN A 125 -17.72 -11.61 -1.92
CA ASN A 125 -19.05 -11.60 -2.51
C ASN A 125 -19.18 -10.54 -3.62
N ILE A 126 -18.49 -9.41 -3.47
CA ILE A 126 -18.42 -8.35 -4.48
C ILE A 126 -17.62 -8.85 -5.68
N CYS A 127 -16.45 -9.45 -5.45
CA CYS A 127 -15.63 -10.06 -6.49
C CYS A 127 -16.43 -11.09 -7.32
N LYS A 128 -17.14 -12.00 -6.64
CA LYS A 128 -17.99 -13.02 -7.26
C LYS A 128 -19.11 -12.42 -8.12
N LYS A 129 -19.74 -11.33 -7.66
CA LYS A 129 -20.79 -10.63 -8.42
C LYS A 129 -20.24 -9.89 -9.64
N ILE A 130 -19.03 -9.33 -9.58
CA ILE A 130 -18.43 -8.52 -10.63
C ILE A 130 -17.75 -9.39 -11.69
N LEU A 131 -16.84 -10.25 -11.26
CA LEU A 131 -16.00 -11.06 -12.15
C LEU A 131 -16.65 -12.41 -12.49
N GLY A 132 -17.52 -12.92 -11.63
CA GLY A 132 -18.05 -14.27 -11.66
C GLY A 132 -17.20 -15.21 -10.80
N GLU A 133 -17.83 -16.33 -10.37
CA GLU A 133 -17.21 -17.29 -9.45
C GLU A 133 -15.92 -17.90 -10.00
N LYS A 134 -15.97 -18.39 -11.26
CA LYS A 134 -14.81 -19.01 -11.92
C LYS A 134 -13.60 -18.11 -12.04
N GLU A 135 -13.79 -16.84 -12.36
CA GLU A 135 -12.67 -15.88 -12.50
C GLU A 135 -12.10 -15.48 -11.14
N CYS A 136 -12.96 -15.34 -10.11
CA CYS A 136 -12.53 -15.07 -8.74
C CYS A 136 -11.74 -16.26 -8.17
N GLU A 137 -12.16 -17.49 -8.44
CA GLU A 137 -11.42 -18.72 -8.07
C GLU A 137 -10.07 -18.82 -8.79
N LYS A 138 -10.01 -18.56 -10.10
CA LYS A 138 -8.74 -18.53 -10.85
C LYS A 138 -7.77 -17.51 -10.27
N ALA A 139 -8.23 -16.28 -9.96
CA ALA A 139 -7.42 -15.26 -9.33
C ALA A 139 -6.89 -15.73 -7.96
N SER A 140 -7.75 -16.37 -7.16
CA SER A 140 -7.37 -16.97 -5.87
C SER A 140 -6.31 -18.07 -6.04
N MET A 141 -6.49 -18.98 -7.02
CA MET A 141 -5.51 -20.03 -7.31
C MET A 141 -4.16 -19.46 -7.75
N LEU A 142 -4.17 -18.45 -8.63
CA LEU A 142 -2.93 -17.80 -9.10
C LEU A 142 -2.14 -17.17 -7.98
N LEU A 143 -2.80 -16.40 -7.09
CA LEU A 143 -2.14 -15.78 -5.96
C LEU A 143 -1.73 -16.79 -4.89
N ASN A 144 -2.49 -17.85 -4.66
CA ASN A 144 -2.08 -18.90 -3.72
C ASN A 144 -0.91 -19.75 -4.24
N ASN A 145 -0.75 -19.89 -5.56
CA ASN A 145 0.33 -20.69 -6.15
C ASN A 145 1.58 -19.86 -6.49
N LYS A 146 1.39 -18.62 -6.96
CA LYS A 146 2.49 -17.75 -7.42
C LYS A 146 2.67 -16.51 -6.54
N GLY A 147 1.73 -16.20 -5.67
CA GLY A 147 1.71 -14.99 -4.83
C GLY A 147 2.87 -14.92 -3.84
N ALA A 148 3.40 -16.08 -3.42
CA ALA A 148 4.56 -16.13 -2.54
C ALA A 148 5.78 -15.36 -3.05
N VAL A 149 5.94 -15.25 -4.37
CA VAL A 149 7.09 -14.55 -4.99
C VAL A 149 6.68 -13.18 -5.53
N TYR A 150 5.52 -13.07 -6.17
CA TYR A 150 5.12 -11.84 -6.84
C TYR A 150 4.46 -10.82 -5.91
N PHE A 151 3.70 -11.26 -4.91
CA PHE A 151 2.98 -10.36 -4.01
C PHE A 151 3.91 -9.48 -3.16
N PRO A 152 4.99 -10.03 -2.53
CA PRO A 152 5.98 -9.19 -1.83
C PRO A 152 6.61 -8.14 -2.74
N LEU A 153 6.92 -8.54 -3.98
CA LEU A 153 7.54 -7.63 -4.95
C LEU A 153 6.59 -6.51 -5.39
N MET A 154 5.30 -6.82 -5.56
CA MET A 154 4.30 -5.81 -5.90
C MET A 154 4.10 -4.80 -4.78
N ILE A 155 4.17 -5.24 -3.51
CA ILE A 155 4.09 -4.35 -2.35
C ILE A 155 5.35 -3.49 -2.21
N LEU A 156 6.50 -4.04 -2.58
CA LEU A 156 7.78 -3.34 -2.50
C LEU A 156 7.90 -2.24 -3.58
N PHE A 157 7.07 -2.30 -4.60
CA PHE A 157 7.16 -1.43 -5.77
C PHE A 157 6.30 -0.16 -5.58
N PRO A 158 6.92 1.03 -5.46
CA PRO A 158 6.22 2.25 -5.07
C PRO A 158 5.22 2.78 -6.11
N LEU A 159 5.20 2.23 -7.32
CA LEU A 159 4.25 2.62 -8.38
C LEU A 159 2.92 1.88 -8.30
N PHE A 160 2.84 0.79 -7.53
CA PHE A 160 1.57 0.11 -7.33
C PHE A 160 0.84 0.69 -6.12
N PRO A 161 -0.49 0.81 -6.18
CA PRO A 161 -1.31 1.12 -5.00
C PRO A 161 -1.31 -0.11 -4.08
N ASP A 162 -0.26 -0.23 -3.26
CA ASP A 162 0.02 -1.38 -2.41
C ASP A 162 -1.12 -1.65 -1.41
N ASP A 163 -1.73 -0.61 -0.87
CA ASP A 163 -2.87 -0.71 0.04
C ASP A 163 -4.09 -1.36 -0.65
N ALA A 164 -4.39 -0.98 -1.89
CA ALA A 164 -5.45 -1.60 -2.69
C ALA A 164 -5.13 -3.07 -3.01
N LEU A 165 -3.86 -3.38 -3.33
CA LEU A 165 -3.42 -4.77 -3.57
C LEU A 165 -3.61 -5.66 -2.33
N ILE A 166 -3.35 -5.13 -1.14
CA ILE A 166 -3.56 -5.84 0.12
C ILE A 166 -5.04 -6.18 0.32
N MET A 167 -5.93 -5.23 0.07
CA MET A 167 -7.38 -5.47 0.14
C MET A 167 -7.83 -6.51 -0.90
N ILE A 168 -7.31 -6.45 -2.13
CA ILE A 168 -7.57 -7.44 -3.17
C ILE A 168 -7.08 -8.83 -2.73
N ALA A 169 -5.90 -8.95 -2.13
CA ALA A 169 -5.38 -10.22 -1.62
C ALA A 169 -6.33 -10.84 -0.58
N GLY A 170 -6.94 -10.03 0.29
CA GLY A 170 -8.02 -10.45 1.19
C GLY A 170 -9.26 -10.94 0.42
N THR A 171 -9.72 -10.14 -0.54
CA THR A 171 -10.91 -10.44 -1.37
C THR A 171 -10.82 -11.79 -2.07
N ILE A 172 -9.67 -12.14 -2.62
CA ILE A 172 -9.44 -13.44 -3.28
C ILE A 172 -9.00 -14.54 -2.33
N LYS A 173 -9.06 -14.29 -1.02
CA LYS A 173 -8.75 -15.26 0.05
C LYS A 173 -7.35 -15.86 -0.06
N MET A 174 -6.34 -15.02 -0.32
CA MET A 174 -4.93 -15.44 -0.27
C MET A 174 -4.62 -16.10 1.07
N LYS A 175 -3.82 -17.17 1.07
CA LYS A 175 -3.44 -17.88 2.32
C LYS A 175 -2.56 -16.99 3.18
N LEU A 176 -2.86 -16.93 4.49
CA LEU A 176 -2.08 -16.15 5.46
C LEU A 176 -0.60 -16.54 5.51
N VAL A 177 -0.28 -17.82 5.26
CA VAL A 177 1.10 -18.32 5.20
C VAL A 177 1.93 -17.59 4.15
N TRP A 178 1.33 -17.11 3.06
CA TRP A 178 2.00 -16.29 2.05
C TRP A 178 1.84 -14.81 2.28
N PHE A 179 0.68 -14.41 2.80
CA PHE A 179 0.37 -13.01 3.06
C PHE A 179 1.28 -12.40 4.14
N VAL A 180 1.40 -13.07 5.30
CA VAL A 180 2.13 -12.52 6.45
C VAL A 180 3.61 -12.25 6.15
N PRO A 181 4.39 -13.22 5.62
CA PRO A 181 5.78 -12.94 5.25
C PRO A 181 5.91 -11.84 4.18
N SER A 182 4.97 -11.80 3.23
CA SER A 182 4.96 -10.78 2.18
C SER A 182 4.79 -9.37 2.74
N ILE A 183 3.88 -9.20 3.71
CA ILE A 183 3.66 -7.91 4.35
C ILE A 183 4.86 -7.51 5.21
N ILE A 184 5.38 -8.44 6.03
CA ILE A 184 6.53 -8.14 6.89
C ILE A 184 7.74 -7.71 6.06
N ILE A 185 8.07 -8.46 5.00
CA ILE A 185 9.21 -8.14 4.13
C ILE A 185 8.91 -6.89 3.30
N GLY A 186 7.76 -6.83 2.62
CA GLY A 186 7.41 -5.72 1.72
C GLY A 186 7.32 -4.39 2.46
N ARG A 187 6.55 -4.34 3.55
CA ARG A 187 6.44 -3.13 4.40
C ARG A 187 7.75 -2.80 5.09
N GLY A 188 8.44 -3.81 5.65
CA GLY A 188 9.72 -3.60 6.33
C GLY A 188 10.75 -2.97 5.41
N VAL A 189 10.98 -3.55 4.25
CA VAL A 189 11.95 -3.02 3.27
C VAL A 189 11.48 -1.70 2.68
N GLY A 190 10.17 -1.57 2.34
CA GLY A 190 9.62 -0.33 1.79
C GLY A 190 9.77 0.85 2.74
N ILE A 191 9.35 0.71 4.00
CA ILE A 191 9.45 1.76 5.01
C ILE A 191 10.92 2.07 5.34
N ALA A 192 11.77 1.05 5.48
CA ALA A 192 13.20 1.24 5.71
C ALA A 192 13.85 2.01 4.56
N SER A 193 13.51 1.69 3.31
CA SER A 193 14.03 2.39 2.14
C SER A 193 13.65 3.88 2.13
N ILE A 194 12.46 4.23 2.63
CA ILE A 194 12.03 5.63 2.71
C ILE A 194 12.76 6.32 3.85
N ILE A 195 12.72 5.76 5.07
CA ILE A 195 13.25 6.43 6.26
C ILE A 195 14.78 6.51 6.23
N PHE A 196 15.45 5.42 5.87
CA PHE A 196 16.92 5.36 5.88
C PHE A 196 17.53 5.63 4.50
N GLY A 197 16.82 5.29 3.41
CA GLY A 197 17.29 5.43 2.04
C GLY A 197 17.12 6.84 1.50
N LEU A 198 15.89 7.33 1.42
CA LEU A 198 15.61 8.66 0.85
C LEU A 198 16.23 9.80 1.68
N ALA A 199 16.26 9.68 3.00
CA ALA A 199 16.92 10.66 3.87
C ALA A 199 18.44 10.75 3.63
N SER A 200 19.06 9.71 3.07
CA SER A 200 20.50 9.67 2.78
C SER A 200 20.84 10.22 1.38
N ILE A 201 19.85 10.57 0.57
CA ILE A 201 20.09 11.10 -0.78
C ILE A 201 20.36 12.59 -0.68
N PRO A 202 21.54 13.06 -1.12
CA PRO A 202 21.90 14.49 -1.09
C PRO A 202 21.20 15.24 -2.24
N TYR A 203 19.88 15.50 -2.09
CA TYR A 203 19.10 16.19 -3.13
C TYR A 203 19.61 17.60 -3.44
N ASP A 204 20.24 18.25 -2.47
CA ASP A 204 20.88 19.55 -2.57
C ASP A 204 22.02 19.55 -3.61
N LYS A 205 22.64 18.38 -3.87
CA LYS A 205 23.68 18.21 -4.91
C LYS A 205 23.11 17.97 -6.31
N PHE A 206 21.80 17.80 -6.45
CA PHE A 206 21.14 17.53 -7.73
C PHE A 206 20.85 18.85 -8.46
N THR A 207 21.92 19.54 -8.87
CA THR A 207 21.86 20.87 -9.51
C THR A 207 21.59 20.84 -11.00
N THR A 208 21.75 19.69 -11.66
CA THR A 208 21.56 19.55 -13.11
C THR A 208 20.52 18.47 -13.45
N PRO A 209 19.80 18.61 -14.59
CA PRO A 209 18.87 17.58 -15.05
C PRO A 209 19.50 16.19 -15.19
N TRP A 210 20.79 16.12 -15.48
CA TRP A 210 21.52 14.84 -15.62
C TRP A 210 21.60 14.05 -14.32
N HIS A 211 21.69 14.70 -13.17
CA HIS A 211 21.64 14.01 -11.88
C HIS A 211 20.29 13.33 -11.64
N TRP A 212 19.18 13.99 -12.00
CA TRP A 212 17.84 13.42 -11.92
C TRP A 212 17.63 12.27 -12.90
N ILE A 213 18.13 12.41 -14.14
CA ILE A 213 18.07 11.33 -15.14
C ILE A 213 18.86 10.12 -14.65
N GLY A 214 20.08 10.34 -14.13
CA GLY A 214 20.90 9.29 -13.54
C GLY A 214 20.19 8.58 -12.39
N PHE A 215 19.64 9.32 -11.44
CA PHE A 215 18.88 8.78 -10.30
C PHE A 215 17.67 7.93 -10.74
N ILE A 216 16.85 8.47 -11.63
CA ILE A 216 15.68 7.76 -12.18
C ILE A 216 16.13 6.50 -12.95
N SER A 217 17.21 6.59 -13.73
CA SER A 217 17.74 5.44 -14.48
C SER A 217 18.19 4.31 -13.55
N VAL A 218 18.89 4.64 -12.46
CA VAL A 218 19.32 3.66 -11.45
C VAL A 218 18.10 3.02 -10.78
N ALA A 219 17.06 3.80 -10.43
CA ALA A 219 15.83 3.30 -9.85
C ALA A 219 15.09 2.34 -10.81
N VAL A 220 14.99 2.70 -12.09
CA VAL A 220 14.37 1.85 -13.14
C VAL A 220 15.15 0.56 -13.35
N ILE A 221 16.48 0.65 -13.50
CA ILE A 221 17.34 -0.52 -13.69
C ILE A 221 17.28 -1.45 -12.48
N GLY A 222 17.35 -0.89 -11.26
CA GLY A 222 17.23 -1.66 -10.02
C GLY A 222 15.89 -2.41 -9.94
N THR A 223 14.82 -1.74 -10.32
CA THR A 223 13.48 -2.32 -10.41
C THR A 223 13.43 -3.48 -11.40
N LEU A 224 13.89 -3.26 -12.62
CA LEU A 224 13.93 -4.31 -13.67
C LEU A 224 14.77 -5.51 -13.21
N LEU A 225 15.88 -5.27 -12.52
CA LEU A 225 16.73 -6.33 -11.96
C LEU A 225 16.01 -7.14 -10.90
N VAL A 226 15.26 -6.50 -10.00
CA VAL A 226 14.44 -7.19 -8.99
C VAL A 226 13.38 -8.07 -9.65
N PHE A 227 12.66 -7.57 -10.66
CA PHE A 227 11.69 -8.37 -11.42
C PHE A 227 12.33 -9.53 -12.17
N PHE A 228 13.51 -9.31 -12.76
CA PHE A 228 14.26 -10.35 -13.44
C PHE A 228 14.70 -11.46 -12.47
N LEU A 229 15.23 -11.10 -11.32
CA LEU A 229 15.58 -12.07 -10.27
C LEU A 229 14.36 -12.87 -9.78
N ALA A 230 13.22 -12.19 -9.59
CA ALA A 230 11.96 -12.85 -9.24
C ALA A 230 11.49 -13.83 -10.31
N TYR A 231 11.63 -13.46 -11.58
CA TYR A 231 11.33 -14.35 -12.69
C TYR A 231 12.22 -15.61 -12.67
N LEU A 232 13.53 -15.43 -12.43
CA LEU A 232 14.47 -16.56 -12.33
C LEU A 232 14.15 -17.46 -11.15
N LEU A 233 13.85 -16.89 -9.97
CA LEU A 233 13.46 -17.65 -8.79
C LEU A 233 12.17 -18.45 -9.04
N ASN A 234 11.16 -17.82 -9.62
CA ASN A 234 9.92 -18.49 -9.94
C ASN A 234 10.10 -19.64 -10.94
N LYS A 235 10.95 -19.46 -11.97
CA LYS A 235 11.30 -20.51 -12.92
C LYS A 235 12.00 -21.69 -12.22
N HIS A 236 12.89 -21.40 -11.29
CA HIS A 236 13.62 -22.44 -10.54
C HIS A 236 12.69 -23.23 -9.59
N ILE A 237 11.78 -22.54 -8.90
CA ILE A 237 10.79 -23.14 -7.99
C ILE A 237 9.79 -24.02 -8.75
N LEU A 238 9.32 -23.57 -9.92
CA LEU A 238 8.38 -24.33 -10.74
C LEU A 238 9.02 -25.56 -11.38
N ASN A 239 10.30 -25.51 -11.75
CA ASN A 239 11.02 -26.66 -12.30
C ASN A 239 11.34 -27.75 -11.26
N LYS A 240 11.41 -27.40 -9.97
CA LYS A 240 11.58 -28.40 -8.89
C LYS A 240 10.30 -29.13 -8.47
N LYS A 241 9.13 -28.69 -8.98
CA LYS A 241 7.83 -29.32 -8.68
C LYS A 241 7.33 -30.22 -9.83
N LYS A 242 8.10 -30.37 -10.90
CA LYS A 242 7.94 -31.39 -11.91
C LYS A 242 8.93 -32.53 -11.66
#